data_aaa0cdc540a4f4e4c2374bd5d8bec347
#
_entry.id   aaa0cdc540a4f4e4c2374bd5d8bec347
#
_cell.length_a   1.000
_cell.length_b   1.000
_cell.length_c   1.000
_cell.angle_alpha   90.00
_cell.angle_beta   90.00
_cell.angle_gamma   90.00
#
_symmetry.space_group_name_H-M   'P 1'
#
loop_
_entity.id
_entity.type
_entity.pdbx_description
1 polymer ?
#
loop_
_entity_poly.entity_id
_entity_poly.type
_entity_poly.pdbx_seq_one_letter_code
_entity_poly.pdbx_strand_id
1 'polypeptide(L)'
;MLKEGSIVEGPFWPEPVEIKKIEEFGDYIHIIGAMIYSNAHVDQLLPLNELSRLRTKEFHLDFSVPGDEAFLALETERYRFASLFDPLLAMNTSKIDPLPFQIEAVYGYILKLPRIRFLIADDPGAGKTIMAGLVIKELKLRGVAKRILIVVPGHLKDQWRREMKEKFQEHFTVVDRGFMGAHFGENPWLRENQIITSMDFAKRDDVLPSLENVEWDLVIVDEAHKMAAYRYGDKVTKTKRYKLGEVLSRNTEHLLFLTATPHKGDPENFRLLLDLLVPGFFATKKLIEESLQNRDNPLFIRRKKEDLRDFYGRPIFTNRYPRTVKFRLSDKEKILYNELSRYVITQYNRALQSDKRRNIAFALLILQRRMASSTYALLRSLERRKERLESLLKEPELPEEPMIRISLEELEDYEEEKRWEQERKWETLSIAENKEELLREIDTISSLIEKAREIVEEESEVKLRKLKEVMRSLGNEKILIFTESKDTLEYLVNKIKSWGYSVTFIHGGMKLEDRIKAESIFKYK
;
A
#
# COMPACT_ATOMS: atom_id res chain seq x y z
N MET A 1 51.33 13.35 34.11
CA MET A 1 50.33 13.15 35.17
C MET A 1 48.96 13.34 34.60
N LEU A 2 48.07 12.39 34.79
CA LEU A 2 46.67 12.52 34.39
C LEU A 2 45.99 13.64 35.18
N LYS A 3 45.16 14.46 34.55
CA LYS A 3 44.43 15.55 35.19
C LYS A 3 42.95 15.47 34.81
N GLU A 4 42.09 16.06 35.61
CA GLU A 4 40.70 16.27 35.26
C GLU A 4 40.61 17.09 33.96
N GLY A 5 39.73 16.71 33.06
CA GLY A 5 39.62 17.25 31.71
C GLY A 5 40.56 16.61 30.67
N SER A 6 41.50 15.75 31.06
CA SER A 6 42.35 15.02 30.13
C SER A 6 41.54 13.95 29.37
N ILE A 7 41.77 13.81 28.06
CA ILE A 7 41.23 12.71 27.25
C ILE A 7 42.31 11.61 27.22
N VAL A 8 41.95 10.41 27.62
CA VAL A 8 42.83 9.26 27.68
C VAL A 8 42.35 8.11 26.84
N GLU A 9 43.28 7.46 26.16
CA GLU A 9 43.07 6.21 25.41
C GLU A 9 43.89 5.10 26.07
N GLY A 10 43.31 3.90 26.12
CA GLY A 10 44.02 2.73 26.66
C GLY A 10 43.23 1.46 26.50
N PRO A 11 43.80 0.31 26.86
CA PRO A 11 43.16 -0.99 26.64
C PRO A 11 41.96 -1.27 27.56
N PHE A 12 41.63 -0.34 28.45
CA PHE A 12 40.59 -0.51 29.46
C PHE A 12 39.21 -0.11 28.95
N TRP A 13 39.14 0.68 27.88
CA TRP A 13 37.90 1.19 27.29
C TRP A 13 37.94 1.06 25.77
N PRO A 14 36.80 0.80 25.14
CA PRO A 14 36.72 0.70 23.67
C PRO A 14 36.84 2.04 22.94
N GLU A 15 36.72 3.16 23.67
CA GLU A 15 36.76 4.54 23.16
C GLU A 15 37.62 5.43 24.07
N PRO A 16 38.08 6.60 23.56
CA PRO A 16 38.70 7.61 24.39
C PRO A 16 37.76 8.07 25.51
N VAL A 17 38.31 8.29 26.70
CA VAL A 17 37.59 8.72 27.90
C VAL A 17 38.03 10.10 28.32
N GLU A 18 37.11 11.03 28.51
CA GLU A 18 37.35 12.31 29.17
C GLU A 18 37.25 12.13 30.67
N ILE A 19 38.32 12.38 31.39
CA ILE A 19 38.39 12.27 32.84
C ILE A 19 37.62 13.45 33.45
N LYS A 20 36.59 13.17 34.21
CA LYS A 20 35.81 14.18 34.96
C LYS A 20 36.26 14.31 36.39
N LYS A 21 36.73 13.21 36.98
CA LYS A 21 37.27 13.17 38.35
C LYS A 21 38.35 12.10 38.47
N ILE A 22 39.35 12.36 39.25
CA ILE A 22 40.46 11.44 39.54
C ILE A 22 40.80 11.47 41.02
N GLU A 23 40.87 10.32 41.65
CA GLU A 23 41.20 10.17 43.08
C GLU A 23 42.23 9.05 43.26
N GLU A 24 43.23 9.29 44.13
CA GLU A 24 44.25 8.29 44.43
C GLU A 24 43.91 7.53 45.73
N PHE A 25 43.94 6.21 45.68
CA PHE A 25 43.70 5.32 46.81
C PHE A 25 44.86 4.32 46.97
N GLY A 26 45.88 4.74 47.68
CA GLY A 26 47.07 3.91 47.87
C GLY A 26 47.75 3.55 46.54
N ASP A 27 47.85 2.25 46.21
CA ASP A 27 48.46 1.77 44.98
C ASP A 27 47.45 1.78 43.77
N TYR A 28 46.29 2.39 43.92
CA TYR A 28 45.22 2.47 42.89
C TYR A 28 44.83 3.91 42.61
N ILE A 29 44.35 4.13 41.41
CA ILE A 29 43.75 5.37 40.96
C ILE A 29 42.31 5.13 40.53
N HIS A 30 41.40 5.93 41.03
CA HIS A 30 39.98 5.90 40.67
C HIS A 30 39.72 6.96 39.60
N ILE A 31 39.22 6.54 38.45
CA ILE A 31 38.92 7.39 37.32
C ILE A 31 37.42 7.38 37.09
N ILE A 32 36.79 8.55 37.17
CA ILE A 32 35.42 8.79 36.80
C ILE A 32 35.42 9.69 35.56
N GLY A 33 34.72 9.27 34.50
CA GLY A 33 34.71 9.99 33.25
C GLY A 33 33.55 9.62 32.33
N ALA A 34 33.64 10.08 31.12
CA ALA A 34 32.68 9.72 30.04
C ALA A 34 33.44 9.38 28.76
N MET A 35 33.00 8.35 28.09
CA MET A 35 33.47 8.01 26.74
C MET A 35 33.09 9.10 25.76
N ILE A 36 33.99 9.46 24.85
CA ILE A 36 33.83 10.64 23.99
C ILE A 36 32.72 10.46 22.94
N TYR A 37 32.57 9.26 22.35
CA TYR A 37 31.63 9.03 21.24
C TYR A 37 30.28 8.53 21.72
N SER A 38 30.25 7.59 22.65
CA SER A 38 29.03 6.99 23.20
C SER A 38 28.43 7.75 24.38
N ASN A 39 29.19 8.68 24.98
CA ASN A 39 28.89 9.36 26.25
C ASN A 39 28.58 8.40 27.41
N ALA A 40 29.06 7.16 27.30
CA ALA A 40 28.88 6.15 28.34
C ALA A 40 29.72 6.52 29.58
N HIS A 41 29.13 6.36 30.77
CA HIS A 41 29.77 6.63 32.03
C HIS A 41 30.89 5.61 32.28
N VAL A 42 32.05 6.12 32.73
CA VAL A 42 33.21 5.33 33.16
C VAL A 42 33.43 5.59 34.64
N ASP A 43 33.46 4.50 35.40
CA ASP A 43 33.79 4.49 36.84
C ASP A 43 34.68 3.28 37.09
N GLN A 44 35.99 3.50 37.17
CA GLN A 44 36.94 2.41 37.20
C GLN A 44 38.15 2.69 38.13
N LEU A 45 38.53 1.67 38.89
CA LEU A 45 39.71 1.65 39.71
C LEU A 45 40.84 0.92 38.97
N LEU A 46 41.96 1.60 38.73
CA LEU A 46 43.12 1.06 38.03
C LEU A 46 44.35 1.05 38.94
N PRO A 47 45.19 -0.01 38.90
CA PRO A 47 46.46 0.00 39.58
C PRO A 47 47.41 1.07 39.01
N LEU A 48 48.20 1.74 39.83
CA LEU A 48 49.13 2.80 39.41
C LEU A 48 50.15 2.34 38.35
N ASN A 49 50.57 1.07 38.40
CA ASN A 49 51.49 0.49 37.41
C ASN A 49 50.84 0.36 35.99
N GLU A 50 49.52 0.32 35.89
CA GLU A 50 48.81 0.25 34.62
C GLU A 50 48.64 1.62 33.94
N LEU A 51 48.89 2.73 34.66
CA LEU A 51 48.80 4.08 34.10
C LEU A 51 49.73 4.32 32.92
N SER A 52 50.87 3.61 32.88
CA SER A 52 51.82 3.67 31.76
C SER A 52 51.22 3.17 30.44
N ARG A 53 50.10 2.44 30.47
CA ARG A 53 49.38 1.93 29.31
C ARG A 53 48.32 2.92 28.79
N LEU A 54 48.05 4.00 29.55
CA LEU A 54 47.18 5.08 29.14
C LEU A 54 47.97 6.10 28.32
N ARG A 55 47.44 6.51 27.20
CA ARG A 55 47.96 7.60 26.37
C ARG A 55 47.05 8.80 26.51
N THR A 56 47.60 9.94 26.89
CA THR A 56 46.85 11.20 26.89
C THR A 56 46.77 11.72 25.48
N LYS A 57 45.57 11.96 25.00
CA LYS A 57 45.36 12.63 23.73
C LYS A 57 45.33 14.13 24.00
N GLU A 58 46.44 14.81 23.78
CA GLU A 58 46.46 16.28 23.79
C GLU A 58 45.81 16.75 22.50
N PHE A 59 44.72 17.49 22.61
CA PHE A 59 44.18 18.24 21.49
C PHE A 59 45.07 19.43 21.21
N HIS A 60 46.02 19.28 20.30
CA HIS A 60 46.66 20.44 19.70
C HIS A 60 45.69 21.04 18.66
N LEU A 61 45.19 22.23 18.92
CA LEU A 61 44.52 23.02 17.92
C LEU A 61 45.58 23.35 16.86
N ASP A 62 45.49 22.65 15.73
CA ASP A 62 46.31 22.89 14.57
C ASP A 62 45.67 23.98 13.72
N PHE A 63 46.27 25.17 13.69
CA PHE A 63 45.83 26.29 12.88
C PHE A 63 46.51 26.33 11.49
N SER A 64 47.01 25.18 11.00
CA SER A 64 47.71 25.07 9.70
C SER A 64 46.78 25.03 8.50
N VAL A 65 45.47 24.80 8.73
CA VAL A 65 44.47 24.75 7.65
C VAL A 65 44.28 26.15 7.05
N PRO A 66 44.20 26.28 5.69
CA PRO A 66 43.89 27.54 5.05
C PRO A 66 42.61 28.15 5.60
N GLY A 67 42.59 29.48 5.76
CA GLY A 67 41.50 30.21 6.41
C GLY A 67 40.14 30.05 5.69
N ASP A 68 40.16 29.92 4.37
CA ASP A 68 38.99 29.67 3.54
C ASP A 68 38.39 28.25 3.78
N GLU A 69 39.23 27.23 3.95
CA GLU A 69 38.75 25.88 4.28
C GLU A 69 38.17 25.84 5.71
N ALA A 70 38.84 26.49 6.67
CA ALA A 70 38.33 26.61 8.03
C ALA A 70 37.00 27.36 8.08
N PHE A 71 36.89 28.45 7.30
CA PHE A 71 35.62 29.20 7.16
C PHE A 71 34.52 28.36 6.57
N LEU A 72 34.78 27.62 5.48
CA LEU A 72 33.80 26.73 4.87
C LEU A 72 33.36 25.63 5.81
N ALA A 73 34.26 25.05 6.60
CA ALA A 73 33.94 24.05 7.61
C ALA A 73 33.01 24.63 8.69
N LEU A 74 33.35 25.81 9.23
CA LEU A 74 32.53 26.50 10.24
C LEU A 74 31.16 26.90 9.70
N GLU A 75 31.09 27.44 8.47
CA GLU A 75 29.82 27.78 7.83
C GLU A 75 28.99 26.52 7.55
N THR A 76 29.60 25.42 7.14
CA THR A 76 28.91 24.14 6.95
C THR A 76 28.27 23.66 8.25
N GLU A 77 29.01 23.69 9.37
CA GLU A 77 28.46 23.35 10.67
C GLU A 77 27.40 24.36 11.13
N ARG A 78 27.58 25.65 10.86
CA ARG A 78 26.56 26.67 11.15
C ARG A 78 25.25 26.41 10.40
N TYR A 79 25.30 26.07 9.10
CA TYR A 79 24.11 25.69 8.32
C TYR A 79 23.50 24.38 8.85
N ARG A 80 24.31 23.40 9.19
CA ARG A 80 23.87 22.15 9.79
C ARG A 80 23.13 22.37 11.10
N PHE A 81 23.68 23.20 12.00
CA PHE A 81 23.03 23.53 13.26
C PHE A 81 21.79 24.40 13.08
N ALA A 82 21.80 25.38 12.18
CA ALA A 82 20.62 26.21 11.88
C ALA A 82 19.45 25.34 11.40
N SER A 83 19.73 24.35 10.57
CA SER A 83 18.71 23.40 10.09
C SER A 83 18.13 22.51 11.18
N LEU A 84 18.89 22.20 12.24
CA LEU A 84 18.38 21.42 13.38
C LEU A 84 17.36 22.18 14.23
N PHE A 85 17.39 23.52 14.19
CA PHE A 85 16.47 24.39 14.93
C PHE A 85 15.24 24.83 14.10
N ASP A 86 15.23 24.60 12.78
CA ASP A 86 14.04 24.84 11.98
C ASP A 86 13.04 23.69 12.18
N PRO A 87 11.90 23.93 12.83
CA PRO A 87 10.90 22.88 13.07
C PRO A 87 10.18 22.41 11.79
N LEU A 88 10.31 23.17 10.67
CA LEU A 88 9.61 22.94 9.40
C LEU A 88 10.59 22.74 8.21
N LEU A 89 11.77 22.24 8.48
CA LEU A 89 12.86 22.16 7.53
C LEU A 89 12.51 21.43 6.23
N ALA A 90 11.83 20.29 6.32
CA ALA A 90 11.41 19.54 5.15
C ALA A 90 10.40 20.31 4.30
N MET A 91 9.51 21.06 4.92
CA MET A 91 8.54 21.89 4.21
C MET A 91 9.25 22.99 3.39
N ASN A 92 10.24 23.66 3.99
CA ASN A 92 10.97 24.75 3.35
C ASN A 92 11.91 24.27 2.21
N THR A 93 12.33 23.00 2.25
CA THR A 93 13.25 22.41 1.25
C THR A 93 12.55 21.54 0.21
N SER A 94 11.24 21.35 0.29
CA SER A 94 10.45 20.56 -0.64
C SER A 94 9.70 21.41 -1.65
N LYS A 95 9.39 20.87 -2.82
CA LYS A 95 8.60 21.52 -3.87
C LYS A 95 7.10 21.23 -3.71
N ILE A 96 6.55 21.64 -2.57
CA ILE A 96 5.15 21.42 -2.21
C ILE A 96 4.59 22.65 -1.50
N ASP A 97 3.28 22.84 -1.63
CA ASP A 97 2.49 23.77 -0.82
C ASP A 97 1.58 22.96 0.11
N PRO A 98 2.07 22.56 1.30
CA PRO A 98 1.31 21.69 2.20
C PRO A 98 0.13 22.44 2.80
N LEU A 99 -0.97 21.73 2.96
CA LEU A 99 -2.20 22.25 3.55
C LEU A 99 -2.13 22.20 5.09
N PRO A 100 -2.89 23.04 5.81
CA PRO A 100 -2.83 23.14 7.27
C PRO A 100 -2.93 21.79 7.98
N PHE A 101 -3.87 20.96 7.57
CA PHE A 101 -4.09 19.65 8.15
C PHE A 101 -2.94 18.66 7.88
N GLN A 102 -2.19 18.83 6.76
CA GLN A 102 -1.01 18.02 6.46
C GLN A 102 0.14 18.40 7.38
N ILE A 103 0.33 19.71 7.60
CA ILE A 103 1.31 20.24 8.55
C ILE A 103 0.99 19.74 9.97
N GLU A 104 -0.27 19.85 10.39
CA GLU A 104 -0.73 19.37 11.68
C GLU A 104 -0.48 17.87 11.87
N ALA A 105 -0.78 17.03 10.87
CA ALA A 105 -0.53 15.60 10.95
C ALA A 105 0.96 15.27 11.16
N VAL A 106 1.83 15.93 10.39
CA VAL A 106 3.27 15.64 10.41
C VAL A 106 3.92 16.24 11.66
N TYR A 107 3.77 17.55 11.87
CA TYR A 107 4.48 18.28 12.92
C TYR A 107 3.71 18.34 14.25
N GLY A 108 2.38 18.25 14.19
CA GLY A 108 1.53 18.26 15.37
C GLY A 108 1.40 16.90 16.07
N TYR A 109 1.49 15.80 15.30
CA TYR A 109 1.31 14.44 15.82
C TYR A 109 2.53 13.56 15.58
N ILE A 110 2.90 13.29 14.33
CA ILE A 110 3.86 12.22 13.98
C ILE A 110 5.27 12.51 14.50
N LEU A 111 5.81 13.69 14.21
CA LEU A 111 7.19 14.04 14.58
C LEU A 111 7.37 14.39 16.07
N LYS A 112 6.29 14.46 16.84
CA LYS A 112 6.37 14.56 18.31
C LYS A 112 6.64 13.22 18.99
N LEU A 113 6.43 12.12 18.26
CA LEU A 113 6.66 10.79 18.79
C LEU A 113 8.15 10.47 18.75
N PRO A 114 8.77 10.07 19.85
CA PRO A 114 10.19 9.68 19.88
C PRO A 114 10.44 8.45 18.99
N ARG A 115 9.46 7.56 18.91
CA ARG A 115 9.40 6.42 18.01
C ARG A 115 8.10 6.48 17.24
N ILE A 116 8.19 6.67 15.93
CA ILE A 116 7.00 6.76 15.08
C ILE A 116 6.40 5.35 14.89
N ARG A 117 5.20 5.15 15.44
CA ARG A 117 4.34 3.99 15.25
C ARG A 117 2.94 4.53 15.02
N PHE A 118 2.64 4.93 13.77
CA PHE A 118 1.48 5.76 13.51
C PHE A 118 0.74 5.36 12.23
N LEU A 119 -0.58 5.56 12.22
CA LEU A 119 -1.45 5.36 11.08
C LEU A 119 -2.11 6.67 10.64
N ILE A 120 -1.94 7.06 9.39
CA ILE A 120 -2.73 8.12 8.76
C ILE A 120 -3.88 7.45 8.01
N ALA A 121 -5.10 7.65 8.54
CA ALA A 121 -6.33 7.05 8.02
C ALA A 121 -7.25 8.08 7.34
N ASP A 122 -6.69 9.13 6.75
CA ASP A 122 -7.41 10.21 6.07
C ASP A 122 -8.05 9.73 4.77
N ASP A 123 -9.14 10.37 4.37
CA ASP A 123 -9.87 10.09 3.13
C ASP A 123 -8.95 10.11 1.88
N PRO A 124 -9.33 9.40 0.79
CA PRO A 124 -8.59 9.41 -0.47
C PRO A 124 -8.43 10.84 -1.00
N GLY A 125 -7.23 11.21 -1.46
CA GLY A 125 -6.93 12.55 -1.99
C GLY A 125 -6.63 13.61 -0.93
N ALA A 126 -6.54 13.27 0.37
CA ALA A 126 -6.04 14.17 1.41
C ALA A 126 -4.51 14.42 1.33
N GLY A 127 -3.82 13.76 0.40
CA GLY A 127 -2.37 13.94 0.23
C GLY A 127 -1.53 13.15 1.23
N LYS A 128 -1.91 11.92 1.54
CA LYS A 128 -1.13 11.02 2.42
C LYS A 128 0.31 10.84 1.96
N THR A 129 0.55 10.78 0.64
CA THR A 129 1.90 10.74 0.05
C THR A 129 2.72 11.99 0.39
N ILE A 130 2.07 13.17 0.44
CA ILE A 130 2.72 14.43 0.82
C ILE A 130 3.14 14.38 2.29
N MET A 131 2.25 13.96 3.17
CA MET A 131 2.56 13.81 4.60
C MET A 131 3.70 12.81 4.84
N ALA A 132 3.66 11.66 4.17
CA ALA A 132 4.73 10.66 4.23
C ALA A 132 6.07 11.20 3.69
N GLY A 133 6.04 11.93 2.58
CA GLY A 133 7.23 12.57 2.01
C GLY A 133 7.85 13.61 2.94
N LEU A 134 7.03 14.39 3.64
CA LEU A 134 7.50 15.32 4.68
C LEU A 134 8.17 14.58 5.84
N VAL A 135 7.59 13.47 6.32
CA VAL A 135 8.19 12.64 7.37
C VAL A 135 9.55 12.08 6.91
N ILE A 136 9.63 11.53 5.69
CA ILE A 136 10.88 11.04 5.11
C ILE A 136 11.93 12.15 5.12
N LYS A 137 11.57 13.30 4.57
CA LYS A 137 12.49 14.44 4.39
C LYS A 137 12.99 14.97 5.74
N GLU A 138 12.10 15.14 6.73
CA GLU A 138 12.47 15.59 8.08
C GLU A 138 13.43 14.62 8.76
N LEU A 139 13.10 13.32 8.78
CA LEU A 139 13.94 12.32 9.44
C LEU A 139 15.33 12.20 8.78
N LYS A 140 15.38 12.35 7.43
CA LYS A 140 16.66 12.37 6.70
C LYS A 140 17.49 13.60 7.03
N LEU A 141 16.90 14.79 6.94
CA LEU A 141 17.59 16.05 7.20
C LEU A 141 18.11 16.12 8.65
N ARG A 142 17.40 15.51 9.59
CA ARG A 142 17.83 15.38 11.00
C ARG A 142 18.81 14.23 11.24
N GLY A 143 19.15 13.45 10.21
CA GLY A 143 20.07 12.32 10.34
C GLY A 143 19.50 11.11 11.08
N VAL A 144 18.18 11.09 11.34
CA VAL A 144 17.49 10.01 12.07
C VAL A 144 17.23 8.80 11.19
N ALA A 145 16.94 9.00 9.90
CA ALA A 145 16.67 7.91 8.97
C ALA A 145 17.58 7.96 7.74
N LYS A 146 18.27 6.86 7.48
CA LYS A 146 19.09 6.62 6.28
C LYS A 146 18.50 5.51 5.43
N ARG A 147 18.09 4.41 6.08
CA ARG A 147 17.53 3.23 5.44
C ARG A 147 16.00 3.29 5.45
N ILE A 148 15.40 3.51 4.28
CA ILE A 148 13.98 3.77 4.15
C ILE A 148 13.35 2.79 3.17
N LEU A 149 12.30 2.09 3.61
CA LEU A 149 11.51 1.19 2.76
C LEU A 149 10.09 1.72 2.61
N ILE A 150 9.62 1.82 1.38
CA ILE A 150 8.23 2.15 1.04
C ILE A 150 7.59 0.92 0.40
N VAL A 151 6.54 0.40 1.03
CA VAL A 151 5.77 -0.77 0.56
C VAL A 151 4.40 -0.29 0.08
N VAL A 152 4.10 -0.52 -1.19
CA VAL A 152 2.90 0.01 -1.86
C VAL A 152 2.18 -1.06 -2.67
N PRO A 153 0.92 -0.86 -3.08
CA PRO A 153 0.30 -1.65 -4.15
C PRO A 153 1.12 -1.59 -5.45
N GLY A 154 1.17 -2.69 -6.19
CA GLY A 154 2.04 -2.82 -7.37
C GLY A 154 1.92 -1.69 -8.39
N HIS A 155 0.70 -1.23 -8.66
CA HIS A 155 0.39 -0.16 -9.61
C HIS A 155 0.81 1.25 -9.13
N LEU A 156 1.13 1.44 -7.84
CA LEU A 156 1.52 2.74 -7.28
C LEU A 156 3.04 2.94 -7.19
N LYS A 157 3.87 1.91 -7.47
CA LYS A 157 5.34 2.00 -7.35
C LYS A 157 5.93 3.18 -8.14
N ASP A 158 5.55 3.29 -9.41
CA ASP A 158 6.09 4.35 -10.29
C ASP A 158 5.55 5.74 -9.92
N GLN A 159 4.31 5.83 -9.45
CA GLN A 159 3.75 7.07 -8.93
C GLN A 159 4.52 7.55 -7.70
N TRP A 160 4.73 6.67 -6.71
CA TRP A 160 5.50 6.99 -5.51
C TRP A 160 6.93 7.42 -5.85
N ARG A 161 7.62 6.66 -6.73
CA ARG A 161 8.98 7.02 -7.16
C ARG A 161 9.03 8.41 -7.80
N ARG A 162 8.07 8.71 -8.68
CA ARG A 162 7.97 10.01 -9.33
C ARG A 162 7.66 11.13 -8.35
N GLU A 163 6.68 10.94 -7.45
CA GLU A 163 6.31 11.96 -6.45
C GLU A 163 7.46 12.25 -5.48
N MET A 164 8.17 11.25 -5.01
CA MET A 164 9.36 11.43 -4.16
C MET A 164 10.44 12.23 -4.87
N LYS A 165 10.72 11.91 -6.13
CA LYS A 165 11.71 12.64 -6.93
C LYS A 165 11.30 14.08 -7.22
N GLU A 166 10.09 14.30 -7.71
CA GLU A 166 9.64 15.63 -8.19
C GLU A 166 9.36 16.60 -7.04
N LYS A 167 8.71 16.13 -5.97
CA LYS A 167 8.24 16.97 -4.86
C LYS A 167 9.26 17.11 -3.74
N PHE A 168 9.99 16.02 -3.43
CA PHE A 168 10.91 15.98 -2.29
C PHE A 168 12.37 15.87 -2.69
N GLN A 169 12.69 15.71 -3.98
CA GLN A 169 14.05 15.50 -4.50
C GLN A 169 14.72 14.26 -3.90
N GLU A 170 13.90 13.24 -3.59
CA GLU A 170 14.35 11.97 -3.02
C GLU A 170 14.35 10.87 -4.08
N HIS A 171 15.46 10.11 -4.14
CA HIS A 171 15.65 9.06 -5.12
C HIS A 171 15.48 7.70 -4.49
N PHE A 172 14.50 6.96 -4.98
CA PHE A 172 14.20 5.61 -4.54
C PHE A 172 14.42 4.60 -5.66
N THR A 173 15.05 3.49 -5.33
CA THR A 173 15.21 2.34 -6.21
C THR A 173 14.01 1.42 -6.08
N VAL A 174 13.44 1.00 -7.22
CA VAL A 174 12.33 0.03 -7.22
C VAL A 174 12.92 -1.37 -7.19
N VAL A 175 12.68 -2.10 -6.09
CA VAL A 175 13.08 -3.52 -5.96
C VAL A 175 11.89 -4.40 -6.30
N ASP A 176 12.04 -5.14 -7.39
CA ASP A 176 11.09 -6.12 -7.89
C ASP A 176 11.83 -7.37 -8.43
N ARG A 177 11.11 -8.26 -9.12
CA ARG A 177 11.69 -9.50 -9.64
C ARG A 177 12.81 -9.26 -10.65
N GLY A 178 12.69 -8.22 -11.48
CA GLY A 178 13.72 -7.85 -12.45
C GLY A 178 15.00 -7.39 -11.75
N PHE A 179 14.87 -6.56 -10.73
CA PHE A 179 16.00 -6.10 -9.92
C PHE A 179 16.70 -7.25 -9.20
N MET A 180 15.93 -8.17 -8.58
CA MET A 180 16.52 -9.35 -7.93
C MET A 180 17.23 -10.28 -8.91
N GLY A 181 16.67 -10.47 -10.11
CA GLY A 181 17.29 -11.28 -11.14
C GLY A 181 18.60 -10.70 -11.67
N ALA A 182 18.70 -9.38 -11.76
CA ALA A 182 19.92 -8.68 -12.19
C ALA A 182 21.06 -8.71 -11.15
N HIS A 183 20.72 -8.96 -9.86
CA HIS A 183 21.66 -8.97 -8.73
C HIS A 183 21.67 -10.33 -8.02
N PHE A 184 21.70 -11.41 -8.79
CA PHE A 184 21.68 -12.76 -8.26
C PHE A 184 22.91 -13.03 -7.35
N GLY A 185 22.63 -13.56 -6.14
CA GLY A 185 23.68 -13.88 -5.14
C GLY A 185 23.92 -12.81 -4.09
N GLU A 186 23.35 -11.61 -4.23
CA GLU A 186 23.38 -10.55 -3.22
C GLU A 186 21.99 -10.34 -2.62
N ASN A 187 21.93 -9.90 -1.36
CA ASN A 187 20.66 -9.46 -0.78
C ASN A 187 20.32 -8.05 -1.29
N PRO A 188 19.31 -7.88 -2.18
CA PRO A 188 19.02 -6.60 -2.81
C PRO A 188 18.56 -5.54 -1.82
N TRP A 189 18.01 -5.95 -0.67
CA TRP A 189 17.56 -5.04 0.37
C TRP A 189 18.71 -4.37 1.13
N LEU A 190 19.91 -4.93 1.11
CA LEU A 190 21.12 -4.36 1.74
C LEU A 190 21.89 -3.41 0.82
N ARG A 191 21.64 -3.49 -0.49
CA ARG A 191 22.38 -2.73 -1.49
C ARG A 191 22.01 -1.25 -1.50
N GLU A 192 20.71 -0.96 -1.37
CA GLU A 192 20.16 0.38 -1.50
C GLU A 192 19.60 0.87 -0.17
N ASN A 193 19.77 2.15 0.11
CA ASN A 193 19.26 2.74 1.34
C ASN A 193 17.81 3.24 1.22
N GLN A 194 17.34 3.54 0.01
CA GLN A 194 16.00 4.05 -0.25
C GLN A 194 15.29 3.16 -1.27
N ILE A 195 14.36 2.36 -0.82
CA ILE A 195 13.71 1.32 -1.62
C ILE A 195 12.20 1.53 -1.66
N ILE A 196 11.63 1.35 -2.87
CA ILE A 196 10.19 1.15 -3.07
C ILE A 196 9.98 -0.28 -3.55
N THR A 197 9.03 -0.98 -2.96
CA THR A 197 8.63 -2.32 -3.41
C THR A 197 7.12 -2.49 -3.37
N SER A 198 6.61 -3.54 -4.04
CA SER A 198 5.20 -3.85 -3.92
C SER A 198 4.93 -4.83 -2.78
N MET A 199 3.79 -4.64 -2.12
CA MET A 199 3.31 -5.55 -1.07
C MET A 199 3.18 -6.99 -1.59
N ASP A 200 2.75 -7.17 -2.84
CA ASP A 200 2.56 -8.48 -3.45
C ASP A 200 3.87 -9.17 -3.82
N PHE A 201 4.92 -8.42 -4.07
CA PHE A 201 6.25 -8.94 -4.27
C PHE A 201 6.91 -9.30 -2.92
N ALA A 202 6.89 -8.38 -1.97
CA ALA A 202 7.55 -8.55 -0.67
C ALA A 202 6.97 -9.68 0.19
N LYS A 203 5.65 -9.99 0.06
CA LYS A 203 4.96 -11.08 0.81
C LYS A 203 5.25 -12.49 0.31
N ARG A 204 5.97 -12.65 -0.82
CA ARG A 204 6.20 -13.95 -1.44
C ARG A 204 7.10 -14.82 -0.58
N ASP A 205 6.84 -16.12 -0.57
CA ASP A 205 7.58 -17.08 0.24
C ASP A 205 9.06 -17.19 -0.17
N ASP A 206 9.40 -16.86 -1.43
CA ASP A 206 10.76 -16.80 -1.97
C ASP A 206 11.48 -15.45 -1.71
N VAL A 207 10.76 -14.42 -1.25
CA VAL A 207 11.29 -13.06 -1.04
C VAL A 207 11.30 -12.68 0.44
N LEU A 208 10.24 -12.98 1.18
CA LEU A 208 10.07 -12.59 2.58
C LEU A 208 11.26 -12.95 3.49
N PRO A 209 11.87 -14.16 3.40
CA PRO A 209 13.03 -14.51 4.22
C PRO A 209 14.24 -13.59 4.02
N SER A 210 14.41 -13.00 2.83
CA SER A 210 15.50 -12.06 2.57
C SER A 210 15.31 -10.70 3.25
N LEU A 211 14.05 -10.35 3.61
CA LEU A 211 13.70 -9.15 4.36
C LEU A 211 13.83 -9.33 5.89
N GLU A 212 13.72 -10.56 6.39
CA GLU A 212 13.68 -10.85 7.83
C GLU A 212 14.97 -10.44 8.57
N ASN A 213 16.08 -10.37 7.86
CA ASN A 213 17.40 -10.03 8.43
C ASN A 213 17.86 -8.61 8.05
N VAL A 214 16.95 -7.75 7.63
CA VAL A 214 17.27 -6.38 7.21
C VAL A 214 16.58 -5.39 8.13
N GLU A 215 17.39 -4.54 8.77
CA GLU A 215 16.89 -3.47 9.62
C GLU A 215 16.65 -2.19 8.82
N TRP A 216 15.59 -1.48 9.16
CA TRP A 216 15.16 -0.24 8.54
C TRP A 216 14.99 0.85 9.59
N ASP A 217 15.44 2.07 9.30
CA ASP A 217 15.17 3.22 10.15
C ASP A 217 13.70 3.64 10.03
N LEU A 218 13.17 3.64 8.79
CA LEU A 218 11.79 4.00 8.51
C LEU A 218 11.16 3.05 7.49
N VAL A 219 10.01 2.50 7.83
CA VAL A 219 9.14 1.77 6.88
C VAL A 219 7.82 2.53 6.72
N ILE A 220 7.40 2.74 5.48
CA ILE A 220 6.10 3.30 5.13
C ILE A 220 5.31 2.24 4.35
N VAL A 221 4.08 1.99 4.76
CA VAL A 221 3.18 1.05 4.07
C VAL A 221 1.95 1.81 3.59
N ASP A 222 1.78 1.90 2.28
CA ASP A 222 0.57 2.45 1.69
C ASP A 222 -0.50 1.39 1.50
N GLU A 223 -1.78 1.79 1.59
CA GLU A 223 -2.94 0.90 1.64
C GLU A 223 -2.78 -0.23 2.68
N ALA A 224 -2.29 0.16 3.87
CA ALA A 224 -1.95 -0.77 4.95
C ALA A 224 -3.12 -1.66 5.39
N HIS A 225 -4.39 -1.27 5.14
CA HIS A 225 -5.57 -2.10 5.40
C HIS A 225 -5.54 -3.45 4.67
N LYS A 226 -4.70 -3.59 3.64
CA LYS A 226 -4.48 -4.87 2.94
C LYS A 226 -3.65 -5.86 3.76
N MET A 227 -2.93 -5.40 4.81
CA MET A 227 -2.24 -6.26 5.78
C MET A 227 -3.24 -6.79 6.82
N ALA A 228 -4.26 -7.52 6.34
CA ALA A 228 -5.36 -8.00 7.17
C ALA A 228 -5.09 -9.35 7.82
N ALA A 229 -5.63 -9.54 9.02
CA ALA A 229 -5.81 -10.84 9.64
C ALA A 229 -7.28 -10.96 10.10
N TYR A 230 -7.78 -12.18 10.15
CA TYR A 230 -9.19 -12.45 10.45
C TYR A 230 -9.31 -13.33 11.68
N ARG A 231 -10.24 -12.99 12.55
CA ARG A 231 -10.51 -13.78 13.75
C ARG A 231 -11.78 -14.61 13.58
N TYR A 232 -11.64 -15.92 13.72
CA TYR A 232 -12.75 -16.87 13.71
C TYR A 232 -12.80 -17.58 15.07
N GLY A 233 -13.69 -17.14 15.95
CA GLY A 233 -13.70 -17.58 17.35
C GLY A 233 -12.39 -17.18 18.05
N ASP A 234 -11.68 -18.16 18.61
CA ASP A 234 -10.39 -17.92 19.29
C ASP A 234 -9.18 -17.99 18.36
N LYS A 235 -9.36 -18.41 17.11
CA LYS A 235 -8.26 -18.56 16.15
C LYS A 235 -8.12 -17.31 15.28
N VAL A 236 -6.89 -16.77 15.22
CA VAL A 236 -6.51 -15.70 14.29
C VAL A 236 -5.86 -16.32 13.06
N THR A 237 -6.45 -16.09 11.90
CA THR A 237 -5.89 -16.48 10.60
C THR A 237 -5.16 -15.29 9.99
N LYS A 238 -3.85 -15.43 9.82
CA LYS A 238 -2.96 -14.39 9.30
C LYS A 238 -2.76 -14.56 7.80
N THR A 239 -3.06 -13.54 7.02
CA THR A 239 -2.73 -13.53 5.58
C THR A 239 -1.22 -13.41 5.36
N LYS A 240 -0.72 -13.72 4.16
CA LYS A 240 0.70 -13.51 3.81
C LYS A 240 1.12 -12.04 3.94
N ARG A 241 0.19 -11.09 3.67
CA ARG A 241 0.43 -9.66 3.84
C ARG A 241 0.54 -9.27 5.32
N TYR A 242 -0.26 -9.89 6.18
CA TYR A 242 -0.15 -9.67 7.62
C TYR A 242 1.21 -10.16 8.15
N LYS A 243 1.67 -11.34 7.70
CA LYS A 243 3.00 -11.87 8.05
C LYS A 243 4.13 -10.93 7.59
N LEU A 244 4.01 -10.36 6.38
CA LEU A 244 4.93 -9.31 5.94
C LEU A 244 4.89 -8.11 6.90
N GLY A 245 3.71 -7.66 7.34
CA GLY A 245 3.55 -6.60 8.32
C GLY A 245 4.25 -6.91 9.65
N GLU A 246 4.18 -8.14 10.13
CA GLU A 246 4.87 -8.58 11.35
C GLU A 246 6.41 -8.53 11.21
N VAL A 247 6.94 -8.93 10.04
CA VAL A 247 8.38 -8.84 9.73
C VAL A 247 8.82 -7.38 9.71
N LEU A 248 8.11 -6.53 8.97
CA LEU A 248 8.42 -5.11 8.88
C LEU A 248 8.33 -4.42 10.23
N SER A 249 7.31 -4.74 11.03
CA SER A 249 7.14 -4.15 12.37
C SER A 249 8.27 -4.50 13.33
N ARG A 250 8.82 -5.72 13.24
CA ARG A 250 9.96 -6.14 14.09
C ARG A 250 11.27 -5.51 13.68
N ASN A 251 11.47 -5.32 12.38
CA ASN A 251 12.74 -4.94 11.79
C ASN A 251 12.84 -3.44 11.44
N THR A 252 11.97 -2.61 12.03
CA THR A 252 12.05 -1.16 11.82
C THR A 252 11.92 -0.38 13.12
N GLU A 253 12.64 0.72 13.19
CA GLU A 253 12.49 1.67 14.30
C GLU A 253 11.20 2.48 14.13
N HIS A 254 11.03 3.15 12.99
CA HIS A 254 9.87 3.96 12.69
C HIS A 254 8.96 3.27 11.66
N LEU A 255 7.66 3.14 11.97
CA LEU A 255 6.66 2.52 11.10
C LEU A 255 5.46 3.44 10.90
N LEU A 256 5.23 3.85 9.65
CA LEU A 256 4.12 4.70 9.25
C LEU A 256 3.19 3.95 8.30
N PHE A 257 1.95 3.77 8.72
CA PHE A 257 0.89 3.21 7.90
C PHE A 257 0.03 4.29 7.28
N LEU A 258 -0.34 4.10 6.02
CA LEU A 258 -1.25 4.97 5.28
C LEU A 258 -2.43 4.15 4.78
N THR A 259 -3.65 4.64 4.96
CA THR A 259 -4.84 4.04 4.36
C THR A 259 -5.95 5.07 4.24
N ALA A 260 -6.86 4.87 3.28
CA ALA A 260 -8.09 5.63 3.20
C ALA A 260 -9.28 4.88 3.83
N THR A 261 -9.14 3.57 3.99
CA THR A 261 -10.19 2.67 4.50
C THR A 261 -9.63 1.83 5.65
N PRO A 262 -9.58 2.37 6.88
CA PRO A 262 -8.94 1.70 8.01
C PRO A 262 -9.58 0.34 8.36
N HIS A 263 -10.86 0.16 8.08
CA HIS A 263 -11.56 -1.12 8.21
C HIS A 263 -12.60 -1.29 7.08
N LYS A 264 -12.73 -2.51 6.59
CA LYS A 264 -13.75 -2.92 5.61
C LYS A 264 -15.04 -3.43 6.32
N GLY A 265 -15.47 -2.79 7.41
CA GLY A 265 -16.65 -3.19 8.18
C GLY A 265 -16.38 -4.15 9.36
N ASP A 266 -15.17 -4.71 9.51
CA ASP A 266 -14.78 -5.52 10.65
C ASP A 266 -13.84 -4.77 11.60
N PRO A 267 -14.32 -4.36 12.80
CA PRO A 267 -13.50 -3.68 13.80
C PRO A 267 -12.33 -4.52 14.32
N GLU A 268 -12.45 -5.85 14.31
CA GLU A 268 -11.37 -6.73 14.76
C GLU A 268 -10.20 -6.73 13.78
N ASN A 269 -10.49 -6.67 12.49
CA ASN A 269 -9.47 -6.53 11.47
C ASN A 269 -8.67 -5.21 11.65
N PHE A 270 -9.37 -4.13 12.00
CA PHE A 270 -8.70 -2.86 12.32
C PHE A 270 -7.85 -2.94 13.59
N ARG A 271 -8.33 -3.62 14.63
CA ARG A 271 -7.55 -3.86 15.84
C ARG A 271 -6.26 -4.62 15.54
N LEU A 272 -6.35 -5.69 14.75
CA LEU A 272 -5.18 -6.49 14.33
C LEU A 272 -4.20 -5.68 13.47
N LEU A 273 -4.69 -4.75 12.66
CA LEU A 273 -3.82 -3.82 11.92
C LEU A 273 -3.05 -2.90 12.87
N LEU A 274 -3.71 -2.37 13.91
CA LEU A 274 -3.05 -1.53 14.92
C LEU A 274 -2.07 -2.33 15.79
N ASP A 275 -2.30 -3.62 16.01
CA ASP A 275 -1.35 -4.52 16.67
C ASP A 275 -0.01 -4.65 15.92
N LEU A 276 0.02 -4.43 14.61
CA LEU A 276 1.28 -4.37 13.85
C LEU A 276 2.09 -3.12 14.18
N LEU A 277 1.44 -2.00 14.56
CA LEU A 277 2.14 -0.79 15.00
C LEU A 277 2.67 -0.93 16.42
N VAL A 278 1.78 -1.25 17.36
CA VAL A 278 2.11 -1.44 18.78
C VAL A 278 1.33 -2.65 19.30
N PRO A 279 1.97 -3.82 19.43
CA PRO A 279 1.32 -5.04 19.89
C PRO A 279 0.66 -4.87 21.26
N GLY A 280 -0.61 -5.24 21.37
CA GLY A 280 -1.36 -5.23 22.62
C GLY A 280 -1.87 -3.87 23.10
N PHE A 281 -1.60 -2.77 22.38
CA PHE A 281 -2.05 -1.43 22.79
C PHE A 281 -3.58 -1.33 22.91
N PHE A 282 -4.31 -1.88 21.93
CA PHE A 282 -5.76 -2.03 21.98
C PHE A 282 -6.15 -3.47 22.29
N ALA A 283 -6.25 -3.81 23.56
CA ALA A 283 -6.59 -5.16 23.99
C ALA A 283 -8.02 -5.58 23.59
N THR A 284 -8.95 -4.60 23.43
CA THR A 284 -10.36 -4.85 23.08
C THR A 284 -10.87 -3.85 22.04
N LYS A 285 -11.93 -4.24 21.29
CA LYS A 285 -12.65 -3.35 20.36
C LYS A 285 -13.20 -2.11 21.07
N LYS A 286 -13.66 -2.27 22.30
CA LYS A 286 -14.24 -1.18 23.08
C LYS A 286 -13.25 -0.04 23.30
N LEU A 287 -11.98 -0.35 23.59
CA LEU A 287 -10.93 0.65 23.75
C LEU A 287 -10.68 1.46 22.45
N ILE A 288 -10.81 0.82 21.29
CA ILE A 288 -10.71 1.53 20.01
C ILE A 288 -11.89 2.47 19.82
N GLU A 289 -13.11 2.01 20.10
CA GLU A 289 -14.33 2.83 19.97
C GLU A 289 -14.31 4.03 20.93
N GLU A 290 -13.89 3.84 22.17
CA GLU A 290 -13.71 4.90 23.16
C GLU A 290 -12.66 5.91 22.73
N SER A 291 -11.52 5.44 22.20
CA SER A 291 -10.44 6.29 21.68
C SER A 291 -10.90 7.11 20.46
N LEU A 292 -11.71 6.52 19.57
CA LEU A 292 -12.30 7.22 18.43
C LEU A 292 -13.29 8.32 18.85
N GLN A 293 -14.08 8.06 19.88
CA GLN A 293 -15.05 9.03 20.42
C GLN A 293 -14.37 10.21 21.12
N ASN A 294 -13.33 9.94 21.88
CA ASN A 294 -12.63 10.95 22.67
C ASN A 294 -11.65 11.79 21.84
N ARG A 295 -11.42 11.47 20.56
CA ARG A 295 -10.42 12.09 19.66
C ARG A 295 -8.99 12.11 20.23
N ASP A 296 -8.72 11.36 21.27
CA ASP A 296 -7.42 11.21 21.91
C ASP A 296 -6.83 9.86 21.51
N ASN A 297 -6.13 9.87 20.38
CA ASN A 297 -5.56 8.65 19.83
C ASN A 297 -4.09 8.83 19.48
N PRO A 298 -3.18 8.22 20.25
CA PRO A 298 -1.75 8.35 20.03
C PRO A 298 -1.22 7.55 18.82
N LEU A 299 -2.04 6.62 18.26
CA LEU A 299 -1.58 5.71 17.20
C LEU A 299 -2.12 6.06 15.82
N PHE A 300 -3.18 6.84 15.71
CA PHE A 300 -3.72 7.18 14.40
C PHE A 300 -4.48 8.50 14.35
N ILE A 301 -4.53 9.08 13.16
CA ILE A 301 -5.37 10.22 12.81
C ILE A 301 -6.32 9.83 11.68
N ARG A 302 -7.59 10.26 11.79
CA ARG A 302 -8.60 10.05 10.76
C ARG A 302 -9.42 11.30 10.55
N ARG A 303 -9.35 11.86 9.34
CA ARG A 303 -10.09 13.05 8.95
C ARG A 303 -10.88 12.79 7.68
N LYS A 304 -12.07 13.35 7.62
CA LYS A 304 -12.94 13.29 6.44
C LYS A 304 -12.69 14.50 5.55
N LYS A 305 -12.87 14.37 4.25
CA LYS A 305 -12.76 15.48 3.29
C LYS A 305 -13.65 16.68 3.64
N GLU A 306 -14.81 16.40 4.22
CA GLU A 306 -15.78 17.43 4.63
C GLU A 306 -15.25 18.33 5.75
N ASP A 307 -14.33 17.83 6.58
CA ASP A 307 -13.74 18.55 7.71
C ASP A 307 -12.49 19.36 7.32
N LEU A 308 -11.92 19.10 6.14
CA LEU A 308 -10.65 19.67 5.73
C LEU A 308 -10.81 21.12 5.23
N ARG A 309 -9.99 22.03 5.80
CA ARG A 309 -10.03 23.46 5.53
C ARG A 309 -8.65 23.98 5.09
N ASP A 310 -8.64 25.04 4.28
CA ASP A 310 -7.45 25.79 3.93
C ASP A 310 -7.02 26.74 5.08
N PHE A 311 -5.95 27.50 4.88
CA PHE A 311 -5.45 28.48 5.86
C PHE A 311 -6.45 29.62 6.16
N TYR A 312 -7.44 29.82 5.31
CA TYR A 312 -8.49 30.83 5.48
C TYR A 312 -9.79 30.25 6.06
N GLY A 313 -9.78 28.97 6.47
CA GLY A 313 -10.95 28.26 7.02
C GLY A 313 -11.97 27.82 5.95
N ARG A 314 -11.67 27.95 4.65
CA ARG A 314 -12.58 27.55 3.57
C ARG A 314 -12.49 26.05 3.30
N PRO A 315 -13.60 25.38 2.94
CA PRO A 315 -13.56 23.99 2.52
C PRO A 315 -12.63 23.78 1.33
N ILE A 316 -11.72 22.82 1.43
CA ILE A 316 -10.79 22.46 0.34
C ILE A 316 -11.50 21.62 -0.73
N PHE A 317 -12.40 20.76 -0.31
CA PHE A 317 -13.15 19.88 -1.20
C PHE A 317 -14.58 20.37 -1.39
N THR A 318 -15.08 20.23 -2.62
CA THR A 318 -16.47 20.51 -2.95
C THR A 318 -17.41 19.50 -2.28
N ASN A 319 -18.63 19.95 -1.98
CA ASN A 319 -19.65 19.06 -1.42
C ASN A 319 -19.96 17.91 -2.38
N ARG A 320 -20.18 16.72 -1.81
CA ARG A 320 -20.61 15.54 -2.56
C ARG A 320 -22.12 15.37 -2.39
N TYR A 321 -22.80 15.15 -3.52
CA TYR A 321 -24.22 14.88 -3.56
C TYR A 321 -24.48 13.47 -4.10
N PRO A 322 -24.37 12.41 -3.27
CA PRO A 322 -24.60 11.04 -3.74
C PRO A 322 -26.08 10.89 -4.13
N ARG A 323 -26.31 10.37 -5.35
CA ARG A 323 -27.65 10.06 -5.86
C ARG A 323 -27.70 8.63 -6.33
N THR A 324 -28.66 7.86 -5.85
CA THR A 324 -28.90 6.50 -6.33
C THR A 324 -29.98 6.54 -7.41
N VAL A 325 -29.60 6.14 -8.63
CA VAL A 325 -30.55 5.98 -9.73
C VAL A 325 -31.13 4.58 -9.66
N LYS A 326 -32.36 4.46 -9.17
CA LYS A 326 -33.09 3.19 -9.10
C LYS A 326 -33.79 2.89 -10.44
N PHE A 327 -33.76 1.64 -10.84
CA PHE A 327 -34.50 1.15 -11.99
C PHE A 327 -35.02 -0.27 -11.75
N ARG A 328 -36.03 -0.67 -12.54
CA ARG A 328 -36.55 -2.05 -12.55
C ARG A 328 -36.12 -2.70 -13.86
N LEU A 329 -35.70 -3.95 -13.80
CA LEU A 329 -35.38 -4.73 -14.98
C LEU A 329 -36.62 -4.83 -15.90
N SER A 330 -36.41 -4.80 -17.21
CA SER A 330 -37.44 -5.15 -18.18
C SER A 330 -37.83 -6.61 -18.04
N ASP A 331 -38.93 -7.00 -18.65
CA ASP A 331 -39.39 -8.40 -18.57
C ASP A 331 -38.39 -9.36 -19.22
N LYS A 332 -37.76 -8.97 -20.35
CA LYS A 332 -36.68 -9.72 -20.99
C LYS A 332 -35.46 -9.87 -20.05
N GLU A 333 -35.02 -8.78 -19.41
CA GLU A 333 -33.93 -8.82 -18.45
C GLU A 333 -34.24 -9.67 -17.21
N LYS A 334 -35.51 -9.64 -16.72
CA LYS A 334 -35.93 -10.50 -15.59
C LYS A 334 -35.90 -11.98 -15.96
N ILE A 335 -36.37 -12.35 -17.16
CA ILE A 335 -36.30 -13.73 -17.63
C ILE A 335 -34.86 -14.19 -17.69
N LEU A 336 -33.97 -13.41 -18.34
CA LEU A 336 -32.54 -13.72 -18.43
C LEU A 336 -31.91 -13.85 -17.04
N TYR A 337 -32.20 -12.91 -16.11
CA TYR A 337 -31.69 -12.94 -14.75
C TYR A 337 -32.12 -14.20 -13.99
N ASN A 338 -33.39 -14.56 -14.09
CA ASN A 338 -33.93 -15.73 -13.38
C ASN A 338 -33.34 -17.04 -13.93
N GLU A 339 -33.20 -17.16 -15.24
CA GLU A 339 -32.62 -18.34 -15.90
C GLU A 339 -31.12 -18.45 -15.59
N LEU A 340 -30.36 -17.34 -15.67
CA LEU A 340 -28.98 -17.30 -15.29
C LEU A 340 -28.80 -17.69 -13.81
N SER A 341 -29.62 -17.11 -12.93
CA SER A 341 -29.56 -17.42 -11.49
C SER A 341 -29.84 -18.90 -11.21
N ARG A 342 -30.84 -19.48 -11.90
CA ARG A 342 -31.15 -20.92 -11.81
C ARG A 342 -29.97 -21.77 -12.29
N TYR A 343 -29.38 -21.41 -13.43
CA TYR A 343 -28.21 -22.08 -13.96
C TYR A 343 -27.04 -22.02 -12.96
N VAL A 344 -26.69 -20.84 -12.44
CA VAL A 344 -25.60 -20.63 -11.48
C VAL A 344 -25.85 -21.43 -10.20
N ILE A 345 -27.06 -21.38 -9.61
CA ILE A 345 -27.40 -22.11 -8.39
C ILE A 345 -27.32 -23.62 -8.60
N THR A 346 -27.83 -24.12 -9.73
CA THR A 346 -27.79 -25.55 -10.04
C THR A 346 -26.36 -26.05 -10.17
N GLN A 347 -25.53 -25.35 -10.91
CA GLN A 347 -24.12 -25.70 -11.07
C GLN A 347 -23.32 -25.51 -9.77
N TYR A 348 -23.59 -24.45 -9.01
CA TYR A 348 -22.98 -24.21 -7.71
C TYR A 348 -23.23 -25.35 -6.73
N ASN A 349 -24.49 -25.80 -6.59
CA ASN A 349 -24.85 -26.90 -5.71
C ASN A 349 -24.19 -28.22 -6.12
N ARG A 350 -24.08 -28.48 -7.43
CA ARG A 350 -23.36 -29.65 -7.96
C ARG A 350 -21.86 -29.58 -7.62
N ALA A 351 -21.24 -28.42 -7.79
CA ALA A 351 -19.82 -28.20 -7.46
C ALA A 351 -19.53 -28.42 -5.97
N LEU A 352 -20.46 -28.04 -5.07
CA LEU A 352 -20.31 -28.26 -3.62
C LEU A 352 -20.35 -29.72 -3.20
N GLN A 353 -21.02 -30.58 -3.97
CA GLN A 353 -21.10 -32.04 -3.66
C GLN A 353 -19.79 -32.79 -3.96
N SER A 354 -18.87 -32.16 -4.68
CA SER A 354 -17.57 -32.73 -5.02
C SER A 354 -16.45 -31.90 -4.38
N ASP A 355 -15.66 -32.49 -3.46
CA ASP A 355 -14.53 -31.81 -2.81
C ASP A 355 -13.50 -31.27 -3.81
N LYS A 356 -13.28 -31.97 -4.92
CA LYS A 356 -12.36 -31.54 -6.00
C LYS A 356 -12.85 -30.29 -6.77
N ARG A 357 -14.16 -30.02 -6.77
CA ARG A 357 -14.81 -29.00 -7.60
C ARG A 357 -15.38 -27.83 -6.80
N ARG A 358 -15.26 -27.86 -5.48
CA ARG A 358 -15.80 -26.85 -4.57
C ARG A 358 -15.38 -25.43 -4.95
N ASN A 359 -14.14 -25.29 -5.44
CA ASN A 359 -13.60 -23.99 -5.83
C ASN A 359 -14.18 -23.45 -7.14
N ILE A 360 -14.73 -24.34 -8.02
CA ILE A 360 -15.39 -23.92 -9.27
C ILE A 360 -16.74 -23.25 -8.97
N ALA A 361 -17.37 -23.60 -7.82
CA ALA A 361 -18.60 -22.95 -7.40
C ALA A 361 -18.47 -21.42 -7.33
N PHE A 362 -17.32 -20.92 -6.86
CA PHE A 362 -17.06 -19.47 -6.82
C PHE A 362 -16.90 -18.84 -8.21
N ALA A 363 -16.38 -19.60 -9.18
CA ALA A 363 -16.21 -19.11 -10.54
C ALA A 363 -17.56 -18.78 -11.22
N LEU A 364 -18.60 -19.52 -10.86
CA LEU A 364 -19.95 -19.28 -11.40
C LEU A 364 -20.55 -17.95 -10.93
N LEU A 365 -20.17 -17.45 -9.76
CA LEU A 365 -20.62 -16.14 -9.25
C LEU A 365 -20.11 -14.98 -10.12
N ILE A 366 -19.03 -15.18 -10.88
CA ILE A 366 -18.52 -14.18 -11.81
C ILE A 366 -19.56 -13.88 -12.88
N LEU A 367 -20.33 -14.86 -13.35
CA LEU A 367 -21.39 -14.63 -14.34
C LEU A 367 -22.49 -13.71 -13.82
N GLN A 368 -22.86 -13.82 -12.53
CA GLN A 368 -23.81 -12.88 -11.90
C GLN A 368 -23.21 -11.47 -11.79
N ARG A 369 -21.92 -11.35 -11.43
CA ARG A 369 -21.21 -10.05 -11.43
C ARG A 369 -21.16 -9.43 -12.84
N ARG A 370 -20.94 -10.24 -13.88
CA ARG A 370 -20.98 -9.77 -15.27
C ARG A 370 -22.34 -9.22 -15.65
N MET A 371 -23.43 -9.92 -15.32
CA MET A 371 -24.78 -9.44 -15.55
C MET A 371 -25.08 -8.15 -14.77
N ALA A 372 -24.64 -8.05 -13.52
CA ALA A 372 -24.77 -6.83 -12.74
C ALA A 372 -23.98 -5.66 -13.35
N SER A 373 -22.88 -5.92 -14.06
CA SER A 373 -22.11 -4.92 -14.79
C SER A 373 -22.82 -4.47 -16.07
N SER A 374 -23.05 -5.37 -17.01
CA SER A 374 -23.87 -5.15 -18.23
C SER A 374 -24.29 -6.47 -18.87
N THR A 375 -25.42 -6.46 -19.59
CA THR A 375 -25.87 -7.62 -20.38
C THR A 375 -24.84 -8.00 -21.46
N TYR A 376 -24.15 -7.01 -22.03
CA TYR A 376 -23.06 -7.26 -22.98
C TYR A 376 -21.89 -8.03 -22.36
N ALA A 377 -21.46 -7.67 -21.15
CA ALA A 377 -20.37 -8.40 -20.47
C ALA A 377 -20.78 -9.84 -20.17
N LEU A 378 -22.03 -10.07 -19.76
CA LEU A 378 -22.58 -11.41 -19.60
C LEU A 378 -22.55 -12.18 -20.92
N LEU A 379 -23.04 -11.58 -22.00
CA LEU A 379 -23.06 -12.19 -23.36
C LEU A 379 -21.66 -12.67 -23.74
N ARG A 380 -20.63 -11.80 -23.60
CA ARG A 380 -19.25 -12.15 -23.94
C ARG A 380 -18.68 -13.28 -23.05
N SER A 381 -19.05 -13.30 -21.77
CA SER A 381 -18.62 -14.37 -20.86
C SER A 381 -19.28 -15.70 -21.20
N LEU A 382 -20.57 -15.71 -21.54
CA LEU A 382 -21.28 -16.91 -21.98
C LEU A 382 -20.74 -17.44 -23.30
N GLU A 383 -20.44 -16.58 -24.28
CA GLU A 383 -19.83 -16.96 -25.57
C GLU A 383 -18.48 -17.65 -25.34
N ARG A 384 -17.57 -17.05 -24.56
CA ARG A 384 -16.26 -17.67 -24.20
C ARG A 384 -16.44 -19.01 -23.48
N ARG A 385 -17.40 -19.10 -22.57
CA ARG A 385 -17.72 -20.35 -21.88
C ARG A 385 -18.19 -21.41 -22.86
N LYS A 386 -19.12 -21.10 -23.76
CA LYS A 386 -19.60 -22.00 -24.77
C LYS A 386 -18.48 -22.52 -25.67
N GLU A 387 -17.64 -21.63 -26.20
CA GLU A 387 -16.48 -22.01 -27.02
C GLU A 387 -15.55 -23.01 -26.29
N ARG A 388 -15.31 -22.79 -25.00
CA ARG A 388 -14.50 -23.73 -24.19
C ARG A 388 -15.19 -25.08 -24.03
N LEU A 389 -16.49 -25.11 -23.70
CA LEU A 389 -17.25 -26.36 -23.54
C LEU A 389 -17.31 -27.15 -24.85
N GLU A 390 -17.52 -26.48 -25.99
CA GLU A 390 -17.48 -27.09 -27.31
C GLU A 390 -16.08 -27.64 -27.67
N SER A 391 -15.01 -26.98 -27.19
CA SER A 391 -13.65 -27.52 -27.35
C SER A 391 -13.43 -28.79 -26.52
N LEU A 392 -13.96 -28.83 -25.28
CA LEU A 392 -13.89 -30.00 -24.42
C LEU A 392 -14.64 -31.23 -24.98
N LEU A 393 -15.73 -31.00 -25.71
CA LEU A 393 -16.46 -32.12 -26.42
C LEU A 393 -15.60 -32.85 -27.45
N LYS A 394 -14.62 -32.15 -28.04
CA LYS A 394 -13.71 -32.72 -29.07
C LYS A 394 -12.61 -33.57 -28.47
N GLU A 395 -12.33 -33.41 -27.16
CA GLU A 395 -11.31 -34.20 -26.47
C GLU A 395 -11.78 -35.66 -26.29
N PRO A 396 -10.88 -36.64 -26.36
CA PRO A 396 -11.22 -38.06 -26.13
C PRO A 396 -11.75 -38.31 -24.73
N GLU A 397 -11.11 -37.71 -23.72
CA GLU A 397 -11.49 -37.71 -22.32
C GLU A 397 -11.54 -36.27 -21.79
N LEU A 398 -12.45 -36.00 -20.85
CA LEU A 398 -12.52 -34.69 -20.23
C LEU A 398 -11.30 -34.48 -19.32
N PRO A 399 -10.52 -33.42 -19.54
CA PRO A 399 -9.36 -33.15 -18.70
C PRO A 399 -9.80 -32.77 -17.26
N GLU A 400 -8.98 -33.10 -16.28
CA GLU A 400 -9.17 -32.58 -14.92
C GLU A 400 -9.02 -31.06 -14.93
N GLU A 401 -10.06 -30.36 -14.47
CA GLU A 401 -10.02 -28.91 -14.35
C GLU A 401 -9.04 -28.47 -13.26
N PRO A 402 -8.29 -27.38 -13.47
CA PRO A 402 -7.29 -26.89 -12.53
C PRO A 402 -7.93 -26.48 -11.21
N MET A 403 -7.31 -26.88 -10.09
CA MET A 403 -7.77 -26.48 -8.76
C MET A 403 -7.57 -24.98 -8.56
N ILE A 404 -8.64 -24.23 -8.32
CA ILE A 404 -8.57 -22.82 -7.94
C ILE A 404 -8.06 -22.75 -6.49
N ARG A 405 -6.84 -22.22 -6.30
CA ARG A 405 -6.21 -22.03 -4.99
C ARG A 405 -6.34 -20.61 -4.44
N ILE A 406 -7.00 -19.72 -5.19
CA ILE A 406 -7.11 -18.30 -4.89
C ILE A 406 -8.55 -17.99 -4.50
N SER A 407 -8.76 -17.29 -3.38
CA SER A 407 -10.08 -16.82 -2.97
C SER A 407 -10.52 -15.59 -3.80
N LEU A 408 -11.83 -15.28 -3.79
CA LEU A 408 -12.34 -14.04 -4.42
C LEU A 408 -11.73 -12.79 -3.78
N GLU A 409 -11.49 -12.81 -2.46
CA GLU A 409 -10.86 -11.71 -1.74
C GLU A 409 -9.40 -11.51 -2.17
N GLU A 410 -8.66 -12.60 -2.36
CA GLU A 410 -7.30 -12.53 -2.91
C GLU A 410 -7.29 -12.08 -4.37
N LEU A 411 -8.32 -12.42 -5.15
CA LEU A 411 -8.46 -12.00 -6.54
C LEU A 411 -8.72 -10.47 -6.64
N GLU A 412 -9.51 -9.90 -5.74
CA GLU A 412 -9.76 -8.45 -5.69
C GLU A 412 -8.48 -7.65 -5.43
N ASP A 413 -7.50 -8.28 -4.80
CA ASP A 413 -6.20 -7.69 -4.48
C ASP A 413 -5.19 -7.73 -5.65
N TYR A 414 -5.50 -8.45 -6.74
CA TYR A 414 -4.63 -8.51 -7.90
C TYR A 414 -4.65 -7.18 -8.67
N GLU A 415 -3.56 -6.93 -9.40
CA GLU A 415 -3.55 -5.88 -10.42
C GLU A 415 -4.67 -6.18 -11.43
N GLU A 416 -5.35 -5.13 -11.88
CA GLU A 416 -6.57 -5.22 -12.67
C GLU A 416 -6.44 -6.16 -13.88
N GLU A 417 -5.30 -6.11 -14.59
CA GLU A 417 -5.04 -6.98 -15.74
C GLU A 417 -4.95 -8.46 -15.36
N LYS A 418 -4.22 -8.77 -14.29
CA LYS A 418 -4.10 -10.15 -13.78
C LYS A 418 -5.43 -10.67 -13.24
N ARG A 419 -6.21 -9.78 -12.59
CA ARG A 419 -7.55 -10.11 -12.13
C ARG A 419 -8.45 -10.49 -13.31
N TRP A 420 -8.48 -9.70 -14.36
CA TRP A 420 -9.28 -9.99 -15.57
C TRP A 420 -8.85 -11.28 -16.26
N GLU A 421 -7.54 -11.55 -16.33
CA GLU A 421 -7.02 -12.79 -16.88
C GLU A 421 -7.49 -14.01 -16.07
N GLN A 422 -7.43 -13.93 -14.74
CA GLN A 422 -7.90 -15.00 -13.86
C GLN A 422 -9.42 -15.16 -13.93
N GLU A 423 -10.18 -14.07 -13.90
CA GLU A 423 -11.64 -14.12 -14.07
C GLU A 423 -12.04 -14.78 -15.39
N ARG A 424 -11.36 -14.46 -16.50
CA ARG A 424 -11.60 -15.09 -17.80
C ARG A 424 -11.31 -16.60 -17.78
N LYS A 425 -10.23 -17.03 -17.13
CA LYS A 425 -9.94 -18.45 -16.94
C LYS A 425 -11.03 -19.13 -16.12
N TRP A 426 -11.51 -18.49 -15.07
CA TRP A 426 -12.54 -19.05 -14.21
C TRP A 426 -13.92 -19.10 -14.87
N GLU A 427 -14.29 -18.09 -15.66
CA GLU A 427 -15.55 -18.07 -16.43
C GLU A 427 -15.73 -19.32 -17.31
N THR A 428 -14.64 -19.94 -17.73
CA THR A 428 -14.65 -21.06 -18.69
C THR A 428 -14.52 -22.43 -18.05
N LEU A 429 -14.38 -22.54 -16.72
CA LEU A 429 -14.24 -23.82 -16.03
C LEU A 429 -15.56 -24.62 -16.04
N SER A 430 -15.49 -25.92 -16.30
CA SER A 430 -16.65 -26.83 -16.31
C SER A 430 -16.65 -27.76 -15.11
N ILE A 431 -17.85 -28.16 -14.67
CA ILE A 431 -18.08 -29.21 -13.66
C ILE A 431 -18.67 -30.48 -14.25
N ALA A 432 -18.83 -30.54 -15.56
CA ALA A 432 -19.37 -31.72 -16.23
C ALA A 432 -18.46 -32.94 -16.03
N GLU A 433 -19.07 -34.09 -15.74
CA GLU A 433 -18.37 -35.36 -15.53
C GLU A 433 -18.31 -36.21 -16.79
N ASN A 434 -19.23 -35.97 -17.69
CA ASN A 434 -19.35 -36.72 -18.93
C ASN A 434 -19.84 -35.82 -20.07
N LYS A 435 -19.74 -36.34 -21.31
CA LYS A 435 -20.10 -35.60 -22.52
C LYS A 435 -21.62 -35.27 -22.63
N GLU A 436 -22.50 -36.07 -22.03
CA GLU A 436 -23.94 -35.77 -22.02
C GLU A 436 -24.25 -34.55 -21.15
N GLU A 437 -23.62 -34.45 -19.99
CA GLU A 437 -23.77 -33.27 -19.14
C GLU A 437 -23.23 -32.02 -19.82
N LEU A 438 -22.10 -32.16 -20.52
CA LEU A 438 -21.49 -31.06 -21.25
C LEU A 438 -22.42 -30.54 -22.36
N LEU A 439 -23.08 -31.46 -23.11
CA LEU A 439 -24.08 -31.09 -24.13
C LEU A 439 -25.27 -30.34 -23.51
N ARG A 440 -25.83 -30.83 -22.40
CA ARG A 440 -26.95 -30.15 -21.71
C ARG A 440 -26.56 -28.75 -21.21
N GLU A 441 -25.30 -28.61 -20.75
CA GLU A 441 -24.77 -27.32 -20.32
C GLU A 441 -24.65 -26.36 -21.53
N ILE A 442 -24.14 -26.83 -22.66
CA ILE A 442 -24.03 -26.06 -23.91
C ILE A 442 -25.40 -25.59 -24.40
N ASP A 443 -26.42 -26.43 -24.36
CA ASP A 443 -27.78 -26.07 -24.76
C ASP A 443 -28.34 -24.95 -23.84
N THR A 444 -28.14 -25.10 -22.52
CA THR A 444 -28.56 -24.08 -21.56
C THR A 444 -27.86 -22.74 -21.80
N ILE A 445 -26.55 -22.77 -21.99
CA ILE A 445 -25.76 -21.56 -22.26
C ILE A 445 -26.15 -20.93 -23.60
N SER A 446 -26.45 -21.75 -24.64
CA SER A 446 -26.90 -21.27 -25.95
C SER A 446 -28.20 -20.49 -25.85
N SER A 447 -29.16 -21.00 -25.08
CA SER A 447 -30.44 -20.30 -24.82
C SER A 447 -30.20 -18.96 -24.07
N LEU A 448 -29.28 -18.94 -23.08
CA LEU A 448 -28.93 -17.70 -22.38
C LEU A 448 -28.25 -16.68 -23.31
N ILE A 449 -27.38 -17.15 -24.22
CA ILE A 449 -26.71 -16.31 -25.24
C ILE A 449 -27.73 -15.64 -26.15
N GLU A 450 -28.70 -16.40 -26.66
CA GLU A 450 -29.76 -15.87 -27.56
C GLU A 450 -30.54 -14.74 -26.88
N LYS A 451 -30.97 -14.95 -25.62
CA LYS A 451 -31.70 -13.94 -24.84
C LYS A 451 -30.86 -12.71 -24.54
N ALA A 452 -29.59 -12.92 -24.16
CA ALA A 452 -28.67 -11.81 -23.88
C ALA A 452 -28.37 -11.00 -25.15
N ARG A 453 -28.21 -11.67 -26.30
CA ARG A 453 -27.97 -11.06 -27.61
C ARG A 453 -29.15 -10.20 -28.04
N GLU A 454 -30.39 -10.73 -27.92
CA GLU A 454 -31.61 -9.98 -28.21
C GLU A 454 -31.67 -8.65 -27.43
N ILE A 455 -31.40 -8.68 -26.10
CA ILE A 455 -31.41 -7.48 -25.27
C ILE A 455 -30.36 -6.46 -25.72
N VAL A 456 -29.17 -6.94 -26.11
CA VAL A 456 -28.04 -6.07 -26.52
C VAL A 456 -28.30 -5.45 -27.90
N GLU A 457 -28.82 -6.23 -28.85
CA GLU A 457 -29.13 -5.78 -30.22
C GLU A 457 -30.32 -4.80 -30.26
N GLU A 458 -31.35 -5.03 -29.47
CA GLU A 458 -32.48 -4.11 -29.34
C GLU A 458 -32.19 -2.87 -28.50
N GLU A 459 -31.01 -2.77 -27.90
CA GLU A 459 -30.66 -1.72 -26.91
C GLU A 459 -31.70 -1.60 -25.78
N SER A 460 -32.32 -2.73 -25.43
CA SER A 460 -33.42 -2.77 -24.46
C SER A 460 -32.97 -2.82 -23.00
N GLU A 461 -31.66 -2.85 -22.75
CA GLU A 461 -31.07 -2.81 -21.39
C GLU A 461 -31.44 -1.52 -20.65
N VAL A 462 -32.18 -1.67 -19.55
CA VAL A 462 -32.69 -0.52 -18.78
C VAL A 462 -31.56 0.30 -18.17
N LYS A 463 -30.50 -0.35 -17.66
CA LYS A 463 -29.32 0.32 -17.08
C LYS A 463 -28.63 1.25 -18.08
N LEU A 464 -28.46 0.79 -19.32
CA LEU A 464 -27.85 1.59 -20.40
C LEU A 464 -28.71 2.80 -20.76
N ARG A 465 -30.05 2.61 -20.87
CA ARG A 465 -30.99 3.71 -21.13
C ARG A 465 -30.95 4.75 -20.00
N LYS A 466 -30.91 4.30 -18.74
CA LYS A 466 -30.82 5.21 -17.60
C LYS A 466 -29.49 5.96 -17.58
N LEU A 467 -28.38 5.34 -17.94
CA LEU A 467 -27.10 6.03 -18.11
C LEU A 467 -27.21 7.15 -19.15
N LYS A 468 -27.84 6.86 -20.33
CA LYS A 468 -28.04 7.87 -21.39
C LYS A 468 -28.89 9.04 -20.90
N GLU A 469 -29.95 8.78 -20.13
CA GLU A 469 -30.81 9.82 -19.53
C GLU A 469 -30.01 10.70 -18.56
N VAL A 470 -29.22 10.10 -17.67
CA VAL A 470 -28.35 10.82 -16.72
C VAL A 470 -27.33 11.68 -17.46
N MET A 471 -26.64 11.13 -18.47
CA MET A 471 -25.67 11.89 -19.26
C MET A 471 -26.32 13.10 -19.96
N ARG A 472 -27.54 12.93 -20.52
CA ARG A 472 -28.28 14.05 -21.12
C ARG A 472 -28.65 15.12 -20.09
N SER A 473 -28.99 14.74 -18.86
CA SER A 473 -29.37 15.69 -17.80
C SER A 473 -28.18 16.51 -17.29
N LEU A 474 -26.95 16.02 -17.47
CA LEU A 474 -25.72 16.71 -17.06
C LEU A 474 -25.19 17.67 -18.15
N GLY A 475 -25.75 17.64 -19.36
CA GLY A 475 -25.40 18.55 -20.46
C GLY A 475 -23.94 18.39 -20.91
N ASN A 476 -23.17 19.48 -20.86
CA ASN A 476 -21.78 19.54 -21.31
C ASN A 476 -20.75 19.28 -20.19
N GLU A 477 -21.19 18.81 -19.04
CA GLU A 477 -20.28 18.51 -17.93
C GLU A 477 -19.35 17.33 -18.26
N LYS A 478 -18.12 17.39 -17.76
CA LYS A 478 -17.16 16.28 -17.87
C LYS A 478 -17.59 15.15 -16.91
N ILE A 479 -17.78 13.95 -17.45
CA ILE A 479 -18.32 12.81 -16.70
C ILE A 479 -17.26 11.71 -16.58
N LEU A 480 -17.04 11.19 -15.38
CA LEU A 480 -16.23 10.00 -15.12
C LEU A 480 -17.16 8.82 -14.85
N ILE A 481 -17.02 7.76 -15.64
CA ILE A 481 -17.78 6.51 -15.48
C ILE A 481 -16.83 5.41 -15.06
N PHE A 482 -17.14 4.73 -13.95
CA PHE A 482 -16.35 3.61 -13.45
C PHE A 482 -17.08 2.29 -13.70
N THR A 483 -16.34 1.28 -14.14
CA THR A 483 -16.82 -0.10 -14.31
C THR A 483 -15.72 -1.09 -13.95
N GLU A 484 -16.11 -2.24 -13.39
CA GLU A 484 -15.16 -3.31 -13.05
C GLU A 484 -14.82 -4.22 -14.22
N SER A 485 -15.69 -4.29 -15.24
CA SER A 485 -15.56 -5.21 -16.36
C SER A 485 -14.96 -4.52 -17.58
N LYS A 486 -13.91 -5.11 -18.16
CA LYS A 486 -13.31 -4.64 -19.42
C LYS A 486 -14.30 -4.72 -20.56
N ASP A 487 -15.10 -5.80 -20.65
CA ASP A 487 -16.12 -5.95 -21.70
C ASP A 487 -17.17 -4.83 -21.60
N THR A 488 -17.59 -4.46 -20.37
CA THR A 488 -18.49 -3.30 -20.15
C THR A 488 -17.82 -1.99 -20.54
N LEU A 489 -16.53 -1.80 -20.23
CA LEU A 489 -15.78 -0.60 -20.62
C LEU A 489 -15.79 -0.42 -22.14
N GLU A 490 -15.40 -1.45 -22.89
CA GLU A 490 -15.36 -1.44 -24.35
C GLU A 490 -16.77 -1.19 -24.96
N TYR A 491 -17.78 -1.81 -24.40
CA TYR A 491 -19.17 -1.60 -24.78
C TYR A 491 -19.62 -0.15 -24.57
N LEU A 492 -19.38 0.40 -23.37
CA LEU A 492 -19.74 1.78 -23.05
C LEU A 492 -19.00 2.79 -23.93
N VAL A 493 -17.71 2.59 -24.19
CA VAL A 493 -16.93 3.45 -25.08
C VAL A 493 -17.58 3.54 -26.46
N ASN A 494 -18.00 2.40 -27.04
CA ASN A 494 -18.64 2.37 -28.35
C ASN A 494 -20.03 3.03 -28.31
N LYS A 495 -20.84 2.74 -27.30
CA LYS A 495 -22.19 3.31 -27.16
C LYS A 495 -22.17 4.82 -26.93
N ILE A 496 -21.30 5.31 -26.04
CA ILE A 496 -21.21 6.74 -25.75
C ILE A 496 -20.70 7.52 -26.95
N LYS A 497 -19.76 6.95 -27.74
CA LYS A 497 -19.34 7.53 -29.04
C LYS A 497 -20.51 7.59 -30.02
N SER A 498 -21.32 6.53 -30.11
CA SER A 498 -22.51 6.51 -31.01
C SER A 498 -23.58 7.52 -30.61
N TRP A 499 -23.59 7.96 -29.34
CA TRP A 499 -24.47 9.03 -28.86
C TRP A 499 -23.92 10.44 -29.14
N GLY A 500 -22.73 10.56 -29.75
CA GLY A 500 -22.13 11.83 -30.15
C GLY A 500 -21.22 12.46 -29.12
N TYR A 501 -20.85 11.75 -28.05
CA TYR A 501 -19.93 12.26 -27.03
C TYR A 501 -18.48 11.90 -27.35
N SER A 502 -17.56 12.81 -27.03
CA SER A 502 -16.13 12.49 -26.99
C SER A 502 -15.80 11.62 -25.81
N VAL A 503 -15.01 10.54 -26.02
CA VAL A 503 -14.70 9.55 -24.98
C VAL A 503 -13.21 9.25 -24.98
N THR A 504 -12.61 9.30 -23.82
CA THR A 504 -11.32 8.67 -23.51
C THR A 504 -11.51 7.65 -22.40
N PHE A 505 -10.59 6.71 -22.25
CA PHE A 505 -10.72 5.65 -21.25
C PHE A 505 -9.35 5.25 -20.70
N ILE A 506 -9.36 4.67 -19.50
CA ILE A 506 -8.17 4.14 -18.82
C ILE A 506 -8.54 2.77 -18.24
N HIS A 507 -7.63 1.80 -18.39
CA HIS A 507 -7.73 0.49 -17.73
C HIS A 507 -6.35 -0.06 -17.36
N GLY A 508 -6.31 -1.13 -16.53
CA GLY A 508 -5.11 -1.71 -15.96
C GLY A 508 -4.03 -2.15 -16.97
N GLY A 509 -4.45 -2.70 -18.11
CA GLY A 509 -3.53 -3.18 -19.17
C GLY A 509 -2.95 -2.09 -20.09
N MET A 510 -3.25 -0.79 -19.87
CA MET A 510 -2.67 0.30 -20.66
C MET A 510 -1.27 0.67 -20.17
N LYS A 511 -0.38 1.00 -21.13
CA LYS A 511 0.93 1.59 -20.83
C LYS A 511 0.79 2.93 -20.11
N LEU A 512 1.78 3.29 -19.30
CA LEU A 512 1.76 4.53 -18.53
C LEU A 512 1.59 5.77 -19.43
N GLU A 513 2.27 5.80 -20.57
CA GLU A 513 2.18 6.91 -21.53
C GLU A 513 0.77 7.11 -22.07
N ASP A 514 0.06 6.02 -22.41
CA ASP A 514 -1.32 6.07 -22.91
C ASP A 514 -2.29 6.54 -21.82
N ARG A 515 -2.06 6.16 -20.55
CA ARG A 515 -2.86 6.65 -19.41
C ARG A 515 -2.68 8.16 -19.22
N ILE A 516 -1.43 8.65 -19.23
CA ILE A 516 -1.12 10.07 -19.11
C ILE A 516 -1.77 10.86 -20.26
N LYS A 517 -1.71 10.33 -21.48
CA LYS A 517 -2.36 10.94 -22.65
C LYS A 517 -3.88 11.00 -22.51
N ALA A 518 -4.51 9.91 -22.05
CA ALA A 518 -5.94 9.85 -21.81
C ALA A 518 -6.39 10.86 -20.73
N GLU A 519 -5.63 10.96 -19.63
CA GLU A 519 -5.85 11.93 -18.57
C GLU A 519 -5.73 13.37 -19.09
N SER A 520 -4.70 13.66 -19.88
CA SER A 520 -4.48 14.97 -20.48
C SER A 520 -5.63 15.37 -21.42
N ILE A 521 -6.09 14.42 -22.26
CA ILE A 521 -7.25 14.67 -23.14
C ILE A 521 -8.49 15.03 -22.31
N PHE A 522 -8.75 14.29 -21.22
CA PHE A 522 -9.91 14.55 -20.37
C PHE A 522 -9.82 15.90 -19.64
N LYS A 523 -8.62 16.31 -19.21
CA LYS A 523 -8.43 17.57 -18.48
C LYS A 523 -8.53 18.81 -19.38
N TYR A 524 -7.97 18.75 -20.59
CA TYR A 524 -7.71 19.94 -21.40
C TYR A 524 -8.51 20.02 -22.72
N LYS A 525 -9.18 18.97 -23.11
CA LYS A 525 -10.09 18.93 -24.25
C LYS A 525 -11.53 18.66 -23.81
#